data_81635f18e6f008d3c42be0c992158e57
#
_entry.id   81635f18e6f008d3c42be0c992158e57
#
_cell.length_a   1.000
_cell.length_b   1.000
_cell.length_c   1.000
_cell.angle_alpha   90.00
_cell.angle_beta   90.00
_cell.angle_gamma   90.00
#
_symmetry.space_group_name_H-M   'P 1'
#
loop_
_entity.id
_entity.type
_entity.pdbx_description
1 polymer ?
#
loop_
_entity_poly.entity_id
_entity_poly.type
_entity_poly.pdbx_seq_one_letter_code
_entity_poly.pdbx_strand_id
1 'polypeptide(L)'
;MEECLICKAPLEYLVQDQMMECAICHKKELSKTRCVNGHYVCSSCHTQGMDSIFGLCLAERSTDPIAILDRMMALPFCHMHGPEHHVMVGAALLTAYKNAGGELDLPAALSEIHSRGMAVPGGACGFWGACGAGISAGQFVAIATQSTPLAREPWGLSNQMTARALECIGRVGGPRCCKRDSWLSILAAADFAREQLGVEMTPSAPRCEYSARNSQCIGSRCPCLLYTSDAADE
;
A
#
# COMPACT_ATOMS: atom_id res chain seq x y z
N MET A 1 -17.59 -9.08 -1.09
CA MET A 1 -17.14 -9.61 0.21
C MET A 1 -15.66 -9.89 0.08
N GLU A 2 -14.89 -9.65 1.14
CA GLU A 2 -13.52 -10.15 1.14
C GLU A 2 -13.58 -11.66 1.15
N GLU A 3 -12.83 -12.26 0.25
CA GLU A 3 -12.92 -13.69 0.00
C GLU A 3 -11.65 -14.39 0.46
N CYS A 4 -11.82 -15.50 1.10
CA CYS A 4 -10.75 -16.40 1.47
C CYS A 4 -9.99 -16.88 0.22
N LEU A 5 -8.66 -16.80 0.24
CA LEU A 5 -7.83 -17.30 -0.87
C LEU A 5 -8.00 -18.80 -1.12
N ILE A 6 -8.42 -19.55 -0.11
CA ILE A 6 -8.57 -21.01 -0.17
C ILE A 6 -9.96 -21.42 -0.68
N CYS A 7 -11.05 -20.88 -0.09
CA CYS A 7 -12.41 -21.37 -0.34
C CYS A 7 -13.39 -20.29 -0.78
N LYS A 8 -12.94 -19.06 -1.02
CA LYS A 8 -13.74 -17.91 -1.44
C LYS A 8 -14.86 -17.51 -0.47
N ALA A 9 -14.90 -18.09 0.74
CA ALA A 9 -15.84 -17.69 1.76
C ALA A 9 -15.50 -16.31 2.35
N PRO A 10 -16.47 -15.60 2.94
CA PRO A 10 -16.25 -14.30 3.58
C PRO A 10 -15.20 -14.35 4.68
N LEU A 11 -14.46 -13.26 4.86
CA LEU A 11 -13.56 -13.10 6.00
C LEU A 11 -14.32 -12.59 7.22
N GLU A 12 -13.87 -13.01 8.40
CA GLU A 12 -14.30 -12.49 9.71
C GLU A 12 -13.09 -11.91 10.46
N TYR A 13 -13.37 -10.87 11.24
CA TYR A 13 -12.38 -10.18 12.08
C TYR A 13 -12.71 -10.38 13.54
N LEU A 14 -11.81 -11.02 14.29
CA LEU A 14 -11.99 -11.38 15.68
C LEU A 14 -11.62 -10.21 16.60
N VAL A 15 -12.27 -10.15 17.76
CA VAL A 15 -11.96 -9.16 18.81
C VAL A 15 -10.60 -9.43 19.45
N GLN A 16 -10.27 -10.71 19.65
CA GLN A 16 -9.03 -11.15 20.29
C GLN A 16 -8.16 -11.94 19.31
N ASP A 17 -6.85 -11.86 19.52
CA ASP A 17 -5.90 -12.69 18.80
C ASP A 17 -6.10 -14.17 19.11
N GLN A 18 -6.07 -15.01 18.08
CA GLN A 18 -6.09 -16.46 18.21
C GLN A 18 -4.88 -17.04 17.51
N MET A 19 -4.34 -18.13 18.05
CA MET A 19 -3.32 -18.92 17.37
C MET A 19 -3.94 -19.61 16.18
N MET A 20 -3.46 -19.27 14.97
CA MET A 20 -3.97 -19.80 13.70
C MET A 20 -2.86 -20.46 12.92
N GLU A 21 -3.19 -21.52 12.20
CA GLU A 21 -2.30 -22.22 11.30
C GLU A 21 -2.58 -21.79 9.86
N CYS A 22 -1.53 -21.35 9.16
CA CYS A 22 -1.65 -20.97 7.75
C CYS A 22 -2.00 -22.18 6.88
N ALA A 23 -3.09 -22.07 6.12
CA ALA A 23 -3.56 -23.15 5.25
C ALA A 23 -2.60 -23.50 4.09
N ILE A 24 -1.56 -22.68 3.84
CA ILE A 24 -0.59 -22.89 2.76
C ILE A 24 0.75 -23.44 3.31
N CYS A 25 1.37 -22.74 4.28
CA CYS A 25 2.71 -23.08 4.76
C CYS A 25 2.72 -23.72 6.16
N HIS A 26 1.57 -23.89 6.79
CA HIS A 26 1.40 -24.47 8.12
C HIS A 26 2.10 -23.74 9.27
N LYS A 27 2.62 -22.54 9.04
CA LYS A 27 3.14 -21.66 10.09
C LYS A 27 2.03 -21.30 11.05
N LYS A 28 2.31 -21.35 12.36
CA LYS A 28 1.39 -20.91 13.41
C LYS A 28 1.77 -19.52 13.89
N GLU A 29 0.80 -18.62 13.93
CA GLU A 29 0.99 -17.27 14.45
C GLU A 29 -0.33 -16.70 14.97
N LEU A 30 -0.25 -15.64 15.78
CA LEU A 30 -1.42 -14.93 16.29
C LEU A 30 -2.03 -14.08 15.19
N SER A 31 -3.34 -14.17 15.02
CA SER A 31 -4.09 -13.36 14.06
C SER A 31 -5.52 -13.10 14.56
N LYS A 32 -6.10 -12.00 14.07
CA LYS A 32 -7.51 -11.64 14.26
C LYS A 32 -8.35 -11.88 13.01
N THR A 33 -7.75 -12.40 11.93
CA THR A 33 -8.42 -12.54 10.64
C THR A 33 -8.40 -13.98 10.17
N ARG A 34 -9.58 -14.53 9.87
CA ARG A 34 -9.76 -15.81 9.20
C ARG A 34 -11.04 -15.77 8.37
N CYS A 35 -11.31 -16.79 7.56
CA CYS A 35 -12.62 -16.89 6.93
C CYS A 35 -13.61 -17.61 7.86
N VAL A 36 -14.90 -17.47 7.56
CA VAL A 36 -15.99 -18.12 8.32
C VAL A 36 -15.87 -19.65 8.36
N ASN A 37 -15.10 -20.25 7.45
CA ASN A 37 -14.80 -21.69 7.44
C ASN A 37 -13.48 -22.03 8.17
N GLY A 38 -12.88 -21.05 8.86
CA GLY A 38 -11.68 -21.24 9.69
C GLY A 38 -10.34 -21.17 8.96
N HIS A 39 -10.28 -20.95 7.63
CA HIS A 39 -9.01 -20.82 6.93
C HIS A 39 -8.32 -19.50 7.27
N TYR A 40 -7.03 -19.59 7.54
CA TYR A 40 -6.12 -18.48 7.70
C TYR A 40 -4.98 -18.57 6.67
N VAL A 41 -4.54 -17.45 6.12
CA VAL A 41 -3.36 -17.35 5.25
C VAL A 41 -2.44 -16.26 5.81
N CYS A 42 -1.21 -16.63 6.13
CA CYS A 42 -0.22 -15.68 6.68
C CYS A 42 0.21 -14.64 5.62
N SER A 43 0.72 -13.49 6.07
CA SER A 43 1.11 -12.41 5.18
C SER A 43 2.13 -12.85 4.12
N SER A 44 3.11 -13.69 4.48
CA SER A 44 4.12 -14.19 3.53
C SER A 44 3.50 -15.03 2.40
N CYS A 45 2.53 -15.88 2.71
CA CYS A 45 1.82 -16.67 1.69
C CYS A 45 0.83 -15.81 0.89
N HIS A 46 0.25 -14.79 1.51
CA HIS A 46 -0.64 -13.85 0.84
C HIS A 46 0.10 -13.02 -0.20
N THR A 47 1.35 -12.67 0.05
CA THR A 47 2.19 -11.85 -0.83
C THR A 47 3.09 -12.68 -1.76
N GLN A 48 2.83 -13.95 -1.90
CA GLN A 48 3.60 -14.82 -2.81
C GLN A 48 3.54 -14.30 -4.25
N GLY A 49 4.69 -14.11 -4.88
CA GLY A 49 4.83 -13.50 -6.21
C GLY A 49 5.24 -12.02 -6.18
N MET A 50 5.42 -11.43 -5.00
CA MET A 50 5.81 -10.02 -4.86
C MET A 50 7.20 -9.72 -5.45
N ASP A 51 8.09 -10.71 -5.56
CA ASP A 51 9.41 -10.52 -6.18
C ASP A 51 9.33 -9.98 -7.62
N SER A 52 8.20 -10.19 -8.32
CA SER A 52 7.98 -9.66 -9.66
C SER A 52 7.96 -8.13 -9.73
N ILE A 53 7.64 -7.44 -8.62
CA ILE A 53 7.67 -5.97 -8.58
C ILE A 53 9.09 -5.40 -8.68
N PHE A 54 10.10 -6.13 -8.20
CA PHE A 54 11.48 -5.66 -8.25
C PHE A 54 11.97 -5.52 -9.70
N GLY A 55 11.69 -6.53 -10.52
CA GLY A 55 12.00 -6.47 -11.96
C GLY A 55 11.29 -5.31 -12.65
N LEU A 56 10.01 -5.10 -12.32
CA LEU A 56 9.23 -3.97 -12.83
C LEU A 56 9.86 -2.63 -12.41
N CYS A 57 10.15 -2.44 -11.13
CA CYS A 57 10.73 -1.20 -10.61
C CYS A 57 12.10 -0.89 -11.21
N LEU A 58 12.98 -1.90 -11.36
CA LEU A 58 14.32 -1.71 -11.91
C LEU A 58 14.31 -1.39 -13.40
N ALA A 59 13.32 -1.88 -14.15
CA ALA A 59 13.14 -1.59 -15.57
C ALA A 59 12.41 -0.25 -15.82
N GLU A 60 11.74 0.29 -14.81
CA GLU A 60 10.89 1.47 -14.94
C GLU A 60 11.70 2.77 -15.11
N ARG A 61 11.16 3.68 -15.93
CA ARG A 61 11.77 5.00 -16.18
C ARG A 61 10.81 6.16 -15.91
N SER A 62 9.55 5.87 -15.60
CA SER A 62 8.54 6.88 -15.30
C SER A 62 8.84 7.61 -13.99
N THR A 63 8.55 8.90 -13.96
CA THR A 63 8.52 9.73 -12.74
C THR A 63 7.12 9.80 -12.12
N ASP A 64 6.17 9.07 -12.71
CA ASP A 64 4.78 8.97 -12.22
C ASP A 64 4.60 7.79 -11.27
N PRO A 65 4.55 8.01 -9.95
CA PRO A 65 4.41 6.93 -8.98
C PRO A 65 3.03 6.28 -9.01
N ILE A 66 1.98 6.96 -9.50
CA ILE A 66 0.65 6.39 -9.69
C ILE A 66 0.68 5.35 -10.82
N ALA A 67 1.22 5.72 -11.98
CA ALA A 67 1.35 4.80 -13.11
C ALA A 67 2.21 3.57 -12.76
N ILE A 68 3.26 3.73 -11.97
CA ILE A 68 4.09 2.63 -11.50
C ILE A 68 3.28 1.71 -10.59
N LEU A 69 2.56 2.29 -9.61
CA LEU A 69 1.71 1.52 -8.69
C LEU A 69 0.62 0.76 -9.44
N ASP A 70 -0.04 1.39 -10.42
CA ASP A 70 -1.13 0.77 -11.19
C ASP A 70 -0.64 -0.47 -11.98
N ARG A 71 0.58 -0.42 -12.53
CA ARG A 71 1.21 -1.59 -13.15
C ARG A 71 1.45 -2.73 -12.15
N MET A 72 1.87 -2.40 -10.92
CA MET A 72 2.01 -3.41 -9.86
C MET A 72 0.65 -3.97 -9.45
N MET A 73 -0.38 -3.11 -9.33
CA MET A 73 -1.74 -3.53 -8.99
C MET A 73 -2.40 -4.42 -10.04
N ALA A 74 -1.91 -4.39 -11.29
CA ALA A 74 -2.36 -5.26 -12.38
C ALA A 74 -1.73 -6.66 -12.33
N LEU A 75 -0.68 -6.87 -11.53
CA LEU A 75 -0.02 -8.16 -11.41
C LEU A 75 -0.93 -9.20 -10.73
N PRO A 76 -0.86 -10.49 -11.14
CA PRO A 76 -1.79 -11.53 -10.67
C PRO A 76 -1.79 -11.75 -9.16
N PHE A 77 -0.68 -11.49 -8.48
CA PHE A 77 -0.58 -11.65 -7.03
C PHE A 77 -1.27 -10.53 -6.24
N CYS A 78 -1.55 -9.39 -6.88
CA CYS A 78 -2.13 -8.24 -6.19
C CYS A 78 -3.63 -8.41 -5.99
N HIS A 79 -4.03 -8.69 -4.77
CA HIS A 79 -5.43 -8.83 -4.39
C HIS A 79 -6.14 -7.48 -4.26
N MET A 80 -7.48 -7.50 -4.11
CA MET A 80 -8.27 -6.29 -3.85
C MET A 80 -7.81 -5.61 -2.55
N HIS A 81 -7.57 -6.40 -1.53
CA HIS A 81 -7.06 -5.99 -0.22
C HIS A 81 -5.97 -6.96 0.24
N GLY A 82 -4.88 -6.41 0.77
CA GLY A 82 -3.80 -7.25 1.26
C GLY A 82 -2.53 -6.48 1.65
N PRO A 83 -1.63 -7.15 2.38
CA PRO A 83 -0.39 -6.54 2.88
C PRO A 83 0.63 -6.21 1.78
N GLU A 84 0.47 -6.74 0.56
CA GLU A 84 1.31 -6.38 -0.59
C GLU A 84 1.33 -4.87 -0.85
N HIS A 85 0.23 -4.18 -0.58
CA HIS A 85 0.14 -2.72 -0.72
C HIS A 85 1.07 -1.97 0.23
N HIS A 86 1.45 -2.58 1.37
CA HIS A 86 2.40 -2.00 2.31
C HIS A 86 3.82 -1.91 1.75
N VAL A 87 4.16 -2.74 0.77
CA VAL A 87 5.43 -2.70 0.05
C VAL A 87 5.30 -1.88 -1.23
N MET A 88 4.24 -2.10 -1.99
CA MET A 88 4.06 -1.53 -3.33
C MET A 88 4.05 0.00 -3.33
N VAL A 89 3.44 0.64 -2.33
CA VAL A 89 3.41 2.11 -2.21
C VAL A 89 4.81 2.67 -2.12
N GLY A 90 5.62 2.18 -1.20
CA GLY A 90 6.99 2.63 -1.03
C GLY A 90 7.89 2.28 -2.22
N ALA A 91 7.69 1.11 -2.84
CA ALA A 91 8.44 0.71 -4.03
C ALA A 91 8.15 1.63 -5.23
N ALA A 92 6.89 1.99 -5.46
CA ALA A 92 6.50 2.94 -6.50
C ALA A 92 7.11 4.33 -6.25
N LEU A 93 7.04 4.81 -5.00
CA LEU A 93 7.62 6.11 -4.61
C LEU A 93 9.14 6.14 -4.76
N LEU A 94 9.87 5.13 -4.28
CA LEU A 94 11.32 5.03 -4.40
C LEU A 94 11.77 5.01 -5.86
N THR A 95 11.03 4.28 -6.71
CA THR A 95 11.31 4.17 -8.14
C THR A 95 11.09 5.52 -8.84
N ALA A 96 9.93 6.15 -8.64
CA ALA A 96 9.62 7.45 -9.23
C ALA A 96 10.56 8.54 -8.71
N TYR A 97 10.89 8.54 -7.42
CA TYR A 97 11.84 9.45 -6.80
C TYR A 97 13.23 9.34 -7.43
N LYS A 98 13.74 8.11 -7.61
CA LYS A 98 15.01 7.88 -8.28
C LYS A 98 15.00 8.38 -9.73
N ASN A 99 13.94 8.09 -10.46
CA ASN A 99 13.78 8.50 -11.86
C ASN A 99 13.63 10.03 -12.00
N ALA A 100 13.09 10.70 -10.98
CA ALA A 100 12.99 12.16 -10.91
C ALA A 100 14.28 12.87 -10.45
N GLY A 101 15.38 12.13 -10.31
CA GLY A 101 16.69 12.68 -9.96
C GLY A 101 17.04 12.58 -8.47
N GLY A 102 16.22 11.95 -7.67
CA GLY A 102 16.53 11.67 -6.26
C GLY A 102 17.72 10.73 -6.09
N GLU A 103 18.57 11.01 -5.12
CA GLU A 103 19.76 10.21 -4.85
C GLU A 103 19.46 9.03 -3.94
N LEU A 104 19.50 7.81 -4.49
CA LEU A 104 19.45 6.55 -3.74
C LEU A 104 19.97 5.37 -4.59
N ASP A 105 20.38 4.31 -3.91
CA ASP A 105 20.60 3.00 -4.51
C ASP A 105 19.26 2.27 -4.61
N LEU A 106 18.66 2.26 -5.80
CA LEU A 106 17.30 1.70 -5.98
C LEU A 106 17.22 0.21 -5.64
N PRO A 107 18.14 -0.67 -6.07
CA PRO A 107 18.12 -2.07 -5.66
C PRO A 107 18.13 -2.26 -4.13
N ALA A 108 19.01 -1.56 -3.42
CA ALA A 108 19.08 -1.62 -1.97
C ALA A 108 17.81 -1.05 -1.32
N ALA A 109 17.30 0.08 -1.82
CA ALA A 109 16.07 0.70 -1.32
C ALA A 109 14.82 -0.19 -1.52
N LEU A 110 14.73 -0.91 -2.64
CA LEU A 110 13.65 -1.88 -2.90
C LEU A 110 13.71 -3.08 -1.96
N SER A 111 14.90 -3.59 -1.66
CA SER A 111 15.08 -4.65 -0.67
C SER A 111 14.65 -4.20 0.73
N GLU A 112 15.02 -2.97 1.08
CA GLU A 112 14.70 -2.39 2.38
C GLU A 112 13.20 -2.12 2.54
N ILE A 113 12.53 -1.54 1.53
CA ILE A 113 11.07 -1.31 1.60
C ILE A 113 10.29 -2.62 1.63
N HIS A 114 10.76 -3.67 0.97
CA HIS A 114 10.18 -4.99 1.08
C HIS A 114 10.25 -5.50 2.51
N SER A 115 11.44 -5.49 3.11
CA SER A 115 11.64 -5.95 4.50
C SER A 115 10.75 -5.19 5.48
N ARG A 116 10.72 -3.85 5.39
CA ARG A 116 9.92 -3.01 6.30
C ARG A 116 8.42 -3.14 6.06
N GLY A 117 7.98 -3.16 4.81
CA GLY A 117 6.56 -3.29 4.45
C GLY A 117 5.98 -4.63 4.88
N MET A 118 6.76 -5.72 4.73
CA MET A 118 6.35 -7.06 5.18
C MET A 118 6.26 -7.19 6.70
N ALA A 119 6.94 -6.34 7.46
CA ALA A 119 6.81 -6.29 8.92
C ALA A 119 5.48 -5.66 9.39
N VAL A 120 4.76 -4.94 8.51
CA VAL A 120 3.45 -4.36 8.82
C VAL A 120 2.37 -5.41 8.58
N PRO A 121 1.70 -5.92 9.62
CA PRO A 121 0.74 -7.02 9.46
C PRO A 121 -0.51 -6.59 8.70
N GLY A 122 -1.16 -7.57 8.06
CA GLY A 122 -2.50 -7.38 7.53
C GLY A 122 -3.48 -6.98 8.63
N GLY A 123 -4.39 -6.03 8.34
CA GLY A 123 -5.37 -5.53 9.32
C GLY A 123 -4.88 -4.40 10.23
N ALA A 124 -3.61 -3.99 10.17
CA ALA A 124 -3.08 -2.87 10.95
C ALA A 124 -3.93 -1.59 10.82
N CYS A 125 -4.47 -1.31 9.64
CA CYS A 125 -5.33 -0.15 9.39
C CYS A 125 -6.54 -0.07 10.33
N GLY A 126 -7.18 -1.20 10.65
CA GLY A 126 -8.33 -1.24 11.55
C GLY A 126 -7.97 -1.45 13.02
N PHE A 127 -6.94 -2.27 13.30
CA PHE A 127 -6.61 -2.65 14.66
C PHE A 127 -5.59 -1.73 15.33
N TRP A 128 -4.70 -1.08 14.55
CA TRP A 128 -3.67 -0.16 15.07
C TRP A 128 -3.99 1.30 14.77
N GLY A 129 -5.05 1.57 13.97
CA GLY A 129 -5.35 2.91 13.53
C GLY A 129 -4.30 3.50 12.55
N ALA A 130 -3.49 2.64 11.95
CA ALA A 130 -2.43 3.04 11.04
C ALA A 130 -2.47 2.21 9.76
N CYS A 131 -2.93 2.82 8.66
CA CYS A 131 -2.97 2.16 7.36
C CYS A 131 -1.55 1.86 6.85
N GLY A 132 -1.30 0.61 6.45
CA GLY A 132 0.01 0.20 5.96
C GLY A 132 0.48 0.95 4.72
N ALA A 133 -0.42 1.46 3.89
CA ALA A 133 -0.09 2.35 2.78
C ALA A 133 0.52 3.69 3.27
N GLY A 134 -0.06 4.28 4.32
CA GLY A 134 0.48 5.49 4.95
C GLY A 134 1.81 5.25 5.64
N ILE A 135 1.96 4.11 6.33
CA ILE A 135 3.23 3.69 6.91
C ILE A 135 4.29 3.53 5.81
N SER A 136 3.95 2.92 4.69
CA SER A 136 4.85 2.72 3.54
C SER A 136 5.34 4.03 2.94
N ALA A 137 4.49 5.07 2.88
CA ALA A 137 4.91 6.42 2.47
C ALA A 137 5.93 7.03 3.45
N GLY A 138 5.76 6.83 4.75
CA GLY A 138 6.77 7.23 5.74
C GLY A 138 8.06 6.43 5.63
N GLN A 139 7.97 5.13 5.36
CA GLN A 139 9.13 4.27 5.11
C GLN A 139 9.91 4.71 3.86
N PHE A 140 9.20 5.14 2.80
CA PHE A 140 9.84 5.76 1.62
C PHE A 140 10.75 6.91 2.03
N VAL A 141 10.22 7.89 2.79
CA VAL A 141 11.02 9.04 3.25
C VAL A 141 12.17 8.59 4.15
N ALA A 142 11.91 7.66 5.06
CA ALA A 142 12.96 7.13 5.95
C ALA A 142 14.12 6.47 5.18
N ILE A 143 13.82 5.78 4.08
CA ILE A 143 14.83 5.14 3.22
C ILE A 143 15.56 6.20 2.40
N ALA A 144 14.83 7.11 1.74
CA ALA A 144 15.41 8.15 0.90
C ALA A 144 16.34 9.10 1.68
N THR A 145 16.02 9.34 2.96
CA THR A 145 16.82 10.23 3.85
C THR A 145 17.76 9.47 4.79
N GLN A 146 17.87 8.15 4.66
CA GLN A 146 18.69 7.28 5.52
C GLN A 146 18.39 7.46 7.01
N SER A 147 17.11 7.61 7.36
CA SER A 147 16.66 7.85 8.73
C SER A 147 16.95 6.66 9.65
N THR A 148 17.35 6.97 10.86
CA THR A 148 17.54 6.03 11.98
C THR A 148 16.81 6.55 13.23
N PRO A 149 16.58 5.72 14.26
CA PRO A 149 16.00 6.17 15.52
C PRO A 149 16.79 7.31 16.21
N LEU A 150 18.06 7.48 15.87
CA LEU A 150 18.93 8.54 16.39
C LEU A 150 19.08 9.74 15.47
N ALA A 151 18.54 9.66 14.24
CA ALA A 151 18.53 10.79 13.32
C ALA A 151 17.58 11.90 13.83
N ARG A 152 17.94 13.15 13.61
CA ARG A 152 17.11 14.30 14.03
C ARG A 152 16.08 14.65 12.96
N GLU A 153 16.52 15.35 11.92
CA GLU A 153 15.67 15.82 10.83
C GLU A 153 15.07 14.67 10.02
N PRO A 154 15.83 13.68 9.51
CA PRO A 154 15.26 12.55 8.75
C PRO A 154 14.20 11.76 9.55
N TRP A 155 14.40 11.59 10.86
CA TRP A 155 13.41 10.96 11.73
C TRP A 155 12.12 11.78 11.79
N GLY A 156 12.23 13.10 11.92
CA GLY A 156 11.08 14.01 11.90
C GLY A 156 10.31 13.94 10.59
N LEU A 157 11.01 14.04 9.45
CA LEU A 157 10.41 14.00 8.11
C LEU A 157 9.66 12.70 7.84
N SER A 158 10.22 11.55 8.19
CA SER A 158 9.56 10.25 7.98
C SER A 158 8.26 10.11 8.78
N ASN A 159 8.24 10.60 10.03
CA ASN A 159 7.03 10.61 10.86
C ASN A 159 5.98 11.61 10.35
N GLN A 160 6.40 12.80 9.91
CA GLN A 160 5.50 13.79 9.30
C GLN A 160 4.86 13.24 8.02
N MET A 161 5.63 12.54 7.17
CA MET A 161 5.09 11.91 5.96
C MET A 161 4.02 10.88 6.31
N THR A 162 4.30 10.00 7.28
CA THR A 162 3.30 9.02 7.73
C THR A 162 2.04 9.72 8.23
N ALA A 163 2.17 10.75 9.06
CA ALA A 163 1.02 11.50 9.59
C ALA A 163 0.20 12.15 8.48
N ARG A 164 0.86 12.79 7.49
CA ARG A 164 0.19 13.42 6.32
C ARG A 164 -0.59 12.39 5.50
N ALA A 165 -0.01 11.22 5.22
CA ALA A 165 -0.69 10.16 4.49
C ALA A 165 -1.88 9.60 5.26
N LEU A 166 -1.73 9.35 6.56
CA LEU A 166 -2.81 8.86 7.41
C LEU A 166 -3.95 9.88 7.55
N GLU A 167 -3.65 11.17 7.57
CA GLU A 167 -4.66 12.23 7.56
C GLU A 167 -5.48 12.21 6.27
N CYS A 168 -4.84 12.09 5.11
CA CYS A 168 -5.54 11.99 3.81
C CYS A 168 -6.47 10.77 3.77
N ILE A 169 -6.01 9.61 4.27
CA ILE A 169 -6.82 8.40 4.34
C ILE A 169 -7.98 8.57 5.33
N GLY A 170 -7.69 9.09 6.52
CA GLY A 170 -8.67 9.25 7.60
C GLY A 170 -9.81 10.20 7.25
N ARG A 171 -9.55 11.26 6.49
CA ARG A 171 -10.58 12.21 6.01
C ARG A 171 -11.60 11.55 5.09
N VAL A 172 -11.20 10.58 4.28
CA VAL A 172 -12.14 9.83 3.42
C VAL A 172 -12.94 8.82 4.24
N GLY A 173 -12.32 8.23 5.23
CA GLY A 173 -12.94 7.24 6.14
C GLY A 173 -13.07 5.84 5.54
N GLY A 174 -13.65 4.96 6.35
CA GLY A 174 -13.87 3.55 6.02
C GLY A 174 -15.14 3.27 5.22
N PRO A 175 -15.35 1.99 4.89
CA PRO A 175 -14.42 0.88 5.09
C PRO A 175 -13.12 1.03 4.30
N ARG A 176 -12.08 0.26 4.70
CA ARG A 176 -10.78 0.32 4.05
C ARG A 176 -10.88 0.00 2.56
N CYS A 177 -9.98 0.59 1.78
CA CYS A 177 -9.77 0.20 0.39
C CYS A 177 -8.27 0.33 0.08
N CYS A 178 -7.54 -0.79 0.01
CA CYS A 178 -6.10 -0.76 -0.19
C CYS A 178 -5.68 -0.04 -1.47
N LYS A 179 -6.51 -0.10 -2.54
CA LYS A 179 -6.27 0.65 -3.78
C LYS A 179 -6.34 2.17 -3.53
N ARG A 180 -7.48 2.65 -3.02
CA ARG A 180 -7.68 4.07 -2.70
C ARG A 180 -6.62 4.60 -1.74
N ASP A 181 -6.40 3.87 -0.64
CA ASP A 181 -5.50 4.30 0.42
C ASP A 181 -4.04 4.36 -0.06
N SER A 182 -3.66 3.50 -1.01
CA SER A 182 -2.36 3.54 -1.70
C SER A 182 -2.22 4.77 -2.59
N TRP A 183 -3.21 5.07 -3.41
CA TRP A 183 -3.20 6.28 -4.26
C TRP A 183 -3.14 7.55 -3.44
N LEU A 184 -3.95 7.66 -2.39
CA LEU A 184 -3.94 8.82 -1.48
C LEU A 184 -2.58 9.02 -0.82
N SER A 185 -1.95 7.93 -0.39
CA SER A 185 -0.61 7.96 0.21
C SER A 185 0.45 8.42 -0.80
N ILE A 186 0.37 7.96 -2.04
CA ILE A 186 1.31 8.37 -3.10
C ILE A 186 1.16 9.85 -3.45
N LEU A 187 -0.06 10.35 -3.61
CA LEU A 187 -0.30 11.76 -3.89
C LEU A 187 0.26 12.65 -2.78
N ALA A 188 -0.03 12.31 -1.53
CA ALA A 188 0.51 13.03 -0.37
C ALA A 188 2.05 12.97 -0.31
N ALA A 189 2.65 11.83 -0.69
CA ALA A 189 4.10 11.65 -0.69
C ALA A 189 4.80 12.38 -1.84
N ALA A 190 4.18 12.48 -3.00
CA ALA A 190 4.71 13.25 -4.12
C ALA A 190 4.79 14.75 -3.78
N ASP A 191 3.74 15.31 -3.19
CA ASP A 191 3.74 16.68 -2.70
C ASP A 191 4.79 16.89 -1.60
N PHE A 192 4.88 15.94 -0.66
CA PHE A 192 5.86 15.99 0.42
C PHE A 192 7.31 15.94 -0.10
N ALA A 193 7.59 15.08 -1.09
CA ALA A 193 8.92 14.97 -1.68
C ALA A 193 9.34 16.26 -2.38
N ARG A 194 8.43 16.93 -3.09
CA ARG A 194 8.67 18.24 -3.70
C ARG A 194 8.98 19.30 -2.62
N GLU A 195 8.17 19.35 -1.56
CA GLU A 195 8.25 20.37 -0.51
C GLU A 195 9.46 20.20 0.40
N GLN A 196 9.81 18.97 0.76
CA GLN A 196 10.77 18.67 1.83
C GLN A 196 12.07 18.04 1.32
N LEU A 197 12.04 17.37 0.16
CA LEU A 197 13.20 16.67 -0.39
C LEU A 197 13.69 17.32 -1.69
N GLY A 198 12.99 18.32 -2.23
CA GLY A 198 13.38 19.01 -3.45
C GLY A 198 13.30 18.15 -4.72
N VAL A 199 12.58 17.04 -4.71
CA VAL A 199 12.42 16.13 -5.84
C VAL A 199 10.99 16.15 -6.33
N GLU A 200 10.79 16.48 -7.60
CA GLU A 200 9.48 16.61 -8.22
C GLU A 200 9.12 15.35 -9.03
N MET A 201 8.30 14.52 -8.43
CA MET A 201 7.61 13.43 -9.11
C MET A 201 6.35 13.98 -9.80
N THR A 202 5.88 13.32 -10.87
CA THR A 202 4.74 13.79 -11.68
C THR A 202 3.55 12.83 -11.60
N PRO A 203 2.87 12.72 -10.44
CA PRO A 203 1.78 11.77 -10.26
C PRO A 203 0.59 12.12 -11.15
N SER A 204 0.09 11.14 -11.90
CA SER A 204 -1.18 11.23 -12.61
C SER A 204 -2.38 11.15 -11.65
N ALA A 205 -3.56 11.56 -12.11
CA ALA A 205 -4.79 11.41 -11.34
C ALA A 205 -5.18 9.91 -11.26
N PRO A 206 -5.43 9.36 -10.06
CA PRO A 206 -5.88 7.99 -9.91
C PRO A 206 -7.20 7.73 -10.63
N ARG A 207 -7.32 6.58 -11.30
CA ARG A 207 -8.53 6.13 -11.99
C ARG A 207 -8.92 4.76 -11.50
N CYS A 208 -10.00 4.67 -10.73
CA CYS A 208 -10.43 3.43 -10.11
C CYS A 208 -11.23 2.54 -11.07
N GLU A 209 -10.67 1.39 -11.42
CA GLU A 209 -11.33 0.33 -12.20
C GLU A 209 -11.80 -0.85 -11.31
N TYR A 210 -11.70 -0.70 -9.99
CA TYR A 210 -11.92 -1.79 -9.03
C TYR A 210 -13.29 -1.76 -8.36
N SER A 211 -14.08 -0.69 -8.56
CA SER A 211 -15.34 -0.46 -7.84
C SER A 211 -16.33 -1.62 -7.94
N ALA A 212 -16.52 -2.19 -9.14
CA ALA A 212 -17.43 -3.29 -9.36
C ALA A 212 -17.01 -4.61 -8.68
N ARG A 213 -15.70 -4.76 -8.40
CA ARG A 213 -15.13 -5.95 -7.75
C ARG A 213 -14.95 -5.79 -6.25
N ASN A 214 -15.15 -4.57 -5.74
CA ASN A 214 -14.97 -4.24 -4.33
C ASN A 214 -16.31 -4.11 -3.62
N SER A 215 -16.74 -5.14 -2.91
CA SER A 215 -17.98 -5.12 -2.12
C SER A 215 -17.99 -4.07 -0.98
N GLN A 216 -16.83 -3.52 -0.64
CA GLN A 216 -16.65 -2.47 0.36
C GLN A 216 -16.50 -1.07 -0.28
N CYS A 217 -16.77 -0.95 -1.58
CA CYS A 217 -16.67 0.32 -2.29
C CYS A 217 -17.64 1.36 -1.70
N ILE A 218 -17.11 2.55 -1.41
CA ILE A 218 -17.90 3.68 -0.88
C ILE A 218 -18.59 4.51 -1.96
N GLY A 219 -18.50 4.08 -3.24
CA GLY A 219 -19.19 4.71 -4.37
C GLY A 219 -18.82 6.18 -4.51
N SER A 220 -19.84 7.05 -4.63
CA SER A 220 -19.70 8.51 -4.85
C SER A 220 -18.85 9.25 -3.84
N ARG A 221 -18.66 8.70 -2.66
CA ARG A 221 -17.79 9.32 -1.65
C ARG A 221 -16.30 9.06 -1.89
N CYS A 222 -15.95 8.21 -2.85
CA CYS A 222 -14.56 7.86 -3.12
C CYS A 222 -13.93 8.88 -4.09
N PRO A 223 -12.86 9.59 -3.68
CA PRO A 223 -12.21 10.57 -4.56
C PRO A 223 -11.47 9.96 -5.76
N CYS A 224 -11.27 8.63 -5.76
CA CYS A 224 -10.60 7.93 -6.85
C CYS A 224 -11.58 7.27 -7.83
N LEU A 225 -12.89 7.31 -7.54
CA LEU A 225 -13.92 6.81 -8.46
C LEU A 225 -14.24 7.92 -9.46
N LEU A 226 -13.85 7.70 -10.71
CA LEU A 226 -14.35 8.58 -11.79
C LEU A 226 -15.84 8.29 -11.98
N TYR A 227 -16.66 9.26 -11.65
CA TYR A 227 -17.97 9.35 -12.25
C TYR A 227 -17.74 9.70 -13.73
N THR A 228 -18.12 8.84 -14.61
CA THR A 228 -18.37 9.22 -15.99
C THR A 228 -19.62 10.10 -16.02
N SER A 229 -19.47 11.34 -15.55
CA SER A 229 -20.46 12.40 -15.83
C SER A 229 -20.51 12.73 -17.32
N ASP A 230 -19.56 12.21 -18.09
CA ASP A 230 -19.44 12.48 -19.52
C ASP A 230 -20.23 11.48 -20.40
N ALA A 231 -21.02 10.59 -19.79
CA ALA A 231 -21.91 9.68 -20.52
C ALA A 231 -23.38 10.19 -20.64
N ALA A 232 -23.65 11.44 -20.23
CA ALA A 232 -24.99 12.02 -20.24
C ALA A 232 -25.18 13.14 -21.26
N ASP A 233 -24.18 13.46 -22.10
CA ASP A 233 -24.25 14.53 -23.11
C ASP A 233 -23.90 14.00 -24.53
N GLU A 234 -24.37 12.81 -24.92
CA GLU A 234 -24.51 12.42 -26.32
C GLU A 234 -25.93 11.90 -26.61
#